data_6d2ae1b900e44b3e8826dd7d68529f37
#
_entry.id   6d2ae1b900e44b3e8826dd7d68529f37
#
_cell.length_a   1.000
_cell.length_b   1.000
_cell.length_c   1.000
_cell.angle_alpha   90.00
_cell.angle_beta   90.00
_cell.angle_gamma   90.00
#
_symmetry.space_group_name_H-M   'P 1'
#
loop_
_entity.id
_entity.type
_entity.pdbx_description
1 polymer ?
#
loop_
_entity_poly.entity_id
_entity_poly.type
_entity_poly.pdbx_seq_one_letter_code
_entity_poly.pdbx_strand_id
1 'polypeptide(L)'
;MSENLQVTYSTLESAAARADATAQAFADQLAQLESQVKAMVWQGQSGTAFQGYFDALKNQLRPVQDTLHQLATQIRGAATNMRESDQSVAQSFRA
;
A
#
# COMPACT_ATOMS: atom_id res chain seq x y z
N MET A 1 28.07 -12.40 4.12
CA MET A 1 27.53 -11.30 3.29
C MET A 1 26.27 -11.69 2.56
N SER A 2 26.18 -12.85 1.94
CA SER A 2 24.97 -13.28 1.24
C SER A 2 23.75 -13.43 2.15
N GLU A 3 23.95 -13.81 3.41
CA GLU A 3 22.86 -13.91 4.39
C GLU A 3 22.26 -12.55 4.71
N ASN A 4 23.09 -11.53 4.86
CA ASN A 4 22.63 -10.16 5.13
C ASN A 4 21.85 -9.58 3.96
N LEU A 5 22.25 -9.89 2.73
CA LEU A 5 21.55 -9.45 1.53
C LEU A 5 20.19 -10.13 1.39
N GLN A 6 20.11 -11.41 1.72
CA GLN A 6 18.85 -12.16 1.72
C GLN A 6 17.88 -11.62 2.76
N VAL A 7 18.38 -11.31 3.96
CA VAL A 7 17.56 -10.72 5.02
C VAL A 7 17.04 -9.37 4.57
N THR A 8 17.89 -8.54 3.96
CA THR A 8 17.50 -7.23 3.47
C THR A 8 16.44 -7.35 2.36
N TYR A 9 16.64 -8.24 1.40
CA TYR A 9 15.68 -8.50 0.33
C TYR A 9 14.34 -8.93 0.90
N SER A 10 14.35 -9.89 1.82
CA SER A 10 13.16 -10.40 2.50
C SER A 10 12.43 -9.31 3.26
N THR A 11 13.18 -8.43 3.94
CA THR A 11 12.63 -7.29 4.68
C THR A 11 11.96 -6.30 3.75
N LEU A 12 12.57 -6.01 2.60
CA LEU A 12 12.01 -5.10 1.60
C LEU A 12 10.72 -5.68 0.99
N GLU A 13 10.72 -6.97 0.68
CA GLU A 13 9.52 -7.64 0.17
C GLU A 13 8.39 -7.60 1.18
N SER A 14 8.69 -7.83 2.45
CA SER A 14 7.71 -7.75 3.54
C SER A 14 7.18 -6.32 3.70
N ALA A 15 8.06 -5.33 3.60
CA ALA A 15 7.66 -3.92 3.71
C ALA A 15 6.74 -3.53 2.56
N ALA A 16 7.04 -3.99 1.34
CA ALA A 16 6.19 -3.72 0.17
C ALA A 16 4.81 -4.36 0.33
N ALA A 17 4.77 -5.60 0.79
CA ALA A 17 3.52 -6.31 1.06
C ALA A 17 2.69 -5.60 2.12
N ARG A 18 3.34 -5.06 3.16
CA ARG A 18 2.68 -4.29 4.21
C ARG A 18 2.12 -2.98 3.69
N ALA A 19 2.84 -2.30 2.80
CA ALA A 19 2.35 -1.05 2.21
C ALA A 19 1.08 -1.30 1.40
N ASP A 20 1.07 -2.36 0.57
CA ASP A 20 -0.13 -2.74 -0.19
C ASP A 20 -1.27 -3.15 0.73
N ALA A 21 -0.99 -3.94 1.76
CA ALA A 21 -2.00 -4.39 2.72
C ALA A 21 -2.59 -3.22 3.50
N THR A 22 -1.76 -2.25 3.87
CA THR A 22 -2.20 -1.04 4.56
C THR A 22 -3.14 -0.23 3.68
N ALA A 23 -2.79 -0.05 2.40
CA ALA A 23 -3.64 0.66 1.45
C ALA A 23 -5.01 -0.03 1.30
N GLN A 24 -5.02 -1.35 1.19
CA GLN A 24 -6.25 -2.13 1.06
C GLN A 24 -7.09 -2.07 2.35
N ALA A 25 -6.45 -2.25 3.51
CA ALA A 25 -7.14 -2.17 4.80
C ALA A 25 -7.78 -0.81 5.00
N PHE A 26 -7.10 0.24 4.60
CA PHE A 26 -7.61 1.61 4.69
C PHE A 26 -8.87 1.78 3.83
N ALA A 27 -8.85 1.29 2.60
CA ALA A 27 -10.01 1.32 1.70
C ALA A 27 -11.18 0.54 2.29
N ASP A 28 -10.91 -0.65 2.85
CA ASP A 28 -11.94 -1.52 3.44
C ASP A 28 -12.57 -0.86 4.66
N GLN A 29 -11.75 -0.27 5.53
CA GLN A 29 -12.23 0.42 6.73
C GLN A 29 -13.11 1.62 6.37
N LEU A 30 -12.70 2.38 5.37
CA LEU A 30 -13.48 3.53 4.91
C LEU A 30 -14.82 3.09 4.34
N ALA A 31 -14.84 2.02 3.55
CA ALA A 31 -16.07 1.48 2.99
C ALA A 31 -17.02 0.99 4.09
N GLN A 32 -16.50 0.33 5.13
CA GLN A 32 -17.30 -0.13 6.26
C GLN A 32 -17.90 1.05 7.04
N LEU A 33 -17.09 2.08 7.27
CA LEU A 33 -17.55 3.27 7.97
C LEU A 33 -18.66 3.97 7.18
N GLU A 34 -18.49 4.11 5.88
CA GLU A 34 -19.50 4.69 5.00
C GLU A 34 -20.81 3.90 5.07
N SER A 35 -20.72 2.59 5.02
CA SER A 35 -21.88 1.69 5.13
C SER A 35 -22.64 1.88 6.44
N GLN A 36 -21.91 1.97 7.56
CA GLN A 36 -22.48 2.17 8.87
C GLN A 36 -23.17 3.52 8.99
N VAL A 37 -22.54 4.58 8.49
CA VAL A 37 -23.12 5.92 8.54
C VAL A 37 -24.37 6.02 7.66
N LYS A 38 -24.33 5.42 6.48
CA LYS A 38 -25.50 5.35 5.59
C LYS A 38 -26.68 4.66 6.25
N ALA A 39 -26.44 3.56 6.98
CA ALA A 39 -27.47 2.85 7.69
C ALA A 39 -28.11 3.70 8.79
N MET A 40 -27.34 4.60 9.40
CA MET A 40 -27.83 5.47 10.48
C MET A 40 -28.60 6.68 9.98
N VAL A 41 -28.24 7.24 8.83
CA VAL A 41 -28.76 8.56 8.40
C VAL A 41 -29.56 8.51 7.10
N TRP A 42 -29.82 7.32 6.55
CA TRP A 42 -30.44 7.19 5.22
C TRP A 42 -31.87 7.75 5.15
N GLN A 43 -32.55 7.93 6.28
CA GLN A 43 -33.94 8.39 6.31
C GLN A 43 -34.10 9.91 6.40
N GLY A 44 -33.05 10.69 6.36
CA GLY A 44 -33.15 12.13 6.54
C GLY A 44 -32.38 12.93 5.50
N GLN A 45 -32.62 14.25 5.48
CA GLN A 45 -31.89 15.18 4.63
C GLN A 45 -30.39 15.19 4.94
N SER A 46 -30.05 14.86 6.18
CA SER A 46 -28.65 14.75 6.61
C SER A 46 -27.90 13.65 5.85
N GLY A 47 -28.59 12.65 5.30
CA GLY A 47 -27.98 11.59 4.50
C GLY A 47 -27.23 12.12 3.29
N THR A 48 -27.81 13.12 2.58
CA THR A 48 -27.16 13.74 1.43
C THR A 48 -25.88 14.49 1.85
N ALA A 49 -25.95 15.22 2.99
CA ALA A 49 -24.79 15.94 3.49
C ALA A 49 -23.66 14.98 3.87
N PHE A 50 -23.96 13.86 4.55
CA PHE A 50 -22.98 12.85 4.91
C PHE A 50 -22.38 12.19 3.67
N GLN A 51 -23.18 11.93 2.64
CA GLN A 51 -22.67 11.36 1.39
C GLN A 51 -21.66 12.32 0.75
N GLY A 52 -21.94 13.62 0.76
CA GLY A 52 -21.00 14.63 0.28
C GLY A 52 -19.70 14.65 1.04
N TYR A 53 -19.76 14.53 2.37
CA TYR A 53 -18.56 14.42 3.21
C TYR A 53 -17.74 13.18 2.88
N PHE A 54 -18.39 12.03 2.71
CA PHE A 54 -17.68 10.78 2.39
C PHE A 54 -17.05 10.83 1.01
N ASP A 55 -17.73 11.41 0.03
CA ASP A 55 -17.20 11.54 -1.31
C ASP A 55 -15.96 12.47 -1.31
N ALA A 56 -16.02 13.57 -0.58
CA ALA A 56 -14.88 14.48 -0.42
C ALA A 56 -13.71 13.77 0.29
N LEU A 57 -14.02 13.01 1.34
CA LEU A 57 -13.01 12.26 2.09
C LEU A 57 -12.34 11.21 1.23
N LYS A 58 -13.11 10.44 0.46
CA LYS A 58 -12.57 9.45 -0.46
C LYS A 58 -11.62 10.09 -1.47
N ASN A 59 -12.01 11.25 -2.02
CA ASN A 59 -11.19 11.98 -2.98
C ASN A 59 -9.88 12.47 -2.35
N GLN A 60 -9.92 12.88 -1.08
CA GLN A 60 -8.72 13.31 -0.34
C GLN A 60 -7.81 12.13 0.01
N LEU A 61 -8.39 10.95 0.25
CA LEU A 61 -7.65 9.77 0.69
C LEU A 61 -7.12 8.92 -0.47
N ARG A 62 -7.71 9.07 -1.66
CA ARG A 62 -7.24 8.34 -2.85
C ARG A 62 -5.75 8.57 -3.13
N PRO A 63 -5.23 9.81 -3.08
CA PRO A 63 -3.80 10.03 -3.27
C PRO A 63 -2.94 9.32 -2.23
N VAL A 64 -3.42 9.16 -0.99
CA VAL A 64 -2.70 8.43 0.06
C VAL A 64 -2.58 6.96 -0.31
N GLN A 65 -3.67 6.34 -0.77
CA GLN A 65 -3.67 4.95 -1.23
C GLN A 65 -2.74 4.77 -2.41
N ASP A 66 -2.81 5.67 -3.39
CA ASP A 66 -1.94 5.64 -4.56
C ASP A 66 -0.48 5.75 -4.16
N THR A 67 -0.17 6.64 -3.22
CA THR A 67 1.19 6.82 -2.69
C THR A 67 1.69 5.54 -2.02
N LEU A 68 0.84 4.86 -1.25
CA LEU A 68 1.22 3.60 -0.60
C LEU A 68 1.51 2.51 -1.63
N HIS A 69 0.69 2.42 -2.68
CA HIS A 69 0.93 1.44 -3.75
C HIS A 69 2.20 1.78 -4.54
N GLN A 70 2.45 3.06 -4.80
CA GLN A 70 3.68 3.52 -5.44
C GLN A 70 4.91 3.18 -4.59
N LEU A 71 4.80 3.40 -3.28
CA LEU A 71 5.86 3.05 -2.34
C LEU A 71 6.16 1.55 -2.39
N ALA A 72 5.12 0.72 -2.40
CA ALA A 72 5.29 -0.73 -2.51
C ALA A 72 6.01 -1.11 -3.80
N THR A 73 5.62 -0.49 -4.92
CA THR A 73 6.25 -0.72 -6.23
C THR A 73 7.72 -0.31 -6.21
N GLN A 74 8.03 0.84 -5.62
CA GLN A 74 9.42 1.34 -5.51
C GLN A 74 10.26 0.42 -4.63
N ILE A 75 9.71 -0.05 -3.52
CA ILE A 75 10.41 -0.97 -2.62
C ILE A 75 10.71 -2.29 -3.35
N ARG A 76 9.73 -2.83 -4.08
CA ARG A 76 9.92 -4.06 -4.86
C ARG A 76 10.97 -3.87 -5.96
N GLY A 77 10.96 -2.72 -6.62
CA GLY A 77 11.97 -2.38 -7.62
C GLY A 77 13.37 -2.32 -7.03
N ALA A 78 13.51 -1.70 -5.86
CA ALA A 78 14.80 -1.64 -5.16
C ALA A 78 15.26 -3.04 -4.74
N ALA A 79 14.36 -3.87 -4.24
CA ALA A 79 14.67 -5.24 -3.85
C ALA A 79 15.14 -6.08 -5.05
N THR A 80 14.46 -5.96 -6.19
CA THR A 80 14.83 -6.64 -7.43
C THR A 80 16.20 -6.17 -7.92
N ASN A 81 16.46 -4.88 -7.90
CA ASN A 81 17.75 -4.33 -8.31
C ASN A 81 18.89 -4.82 -7.43
N MET A 82 18.66 -4.89 -6.12
CA MET A 82 19.65 -5.42 -5.18
C MET A 82 19.97 -6.89 -5.48
N ARG A 83 18.93 -7.68 -5.74
CA ARG A 83 19.07 -9.10 -6.04
C ARG A 83 19.84 -9.31 -7.34
N GLU A 84 19.50 -8.55 -8.36
CA GLU A 84 20.19 -8.61 -9.66
C GLU A 84 21.66 -8.18 -9.55
N SER A 85 21.91 -7.13 -8.80
CA SER A 85 23.29 -6.67 -8.54
C SER A 85 24.11 -7.72 -7.83
N ASP A 86 23.53 -8.37 -6.81
CA ASP A 86 24.21 -9.44 -6.07
C ASP A 86 24.53 -10.61 -6.98
N GLN A 87 23.58 -11.03 -7.83
CA GLN A 87 23.80 -12.11 -8.79
C GLN A 87 24.87 -11.73 -9.81
N SER A 88 24.84 -10.52 -10.29
CA SER A 88 25.81 -10.02 -11.25
C SER A 88 27.22 -10.02 -10.67
N VAL A 89 27.38 -9.56 -9.44
CA VAL A 89 28.66 -9.58 -8.72
C VAL A 89 29.14 -11.02 -8.50
N ALA A 90 28.24 -11.92 -8.08
CA ALA A 90 28.57 -13.31 -7.88
C ALA A 90 29.05 -13.98 -9.17
N GLN A 91 28.39 -13.71 -10.28
CA GLN A 91 28.79 -14.24 -11.60
C GLN A 91 30.15 -13.70 -12.03
N SER A 92 30.40 -12.43 -11.79
CA SER A 92 31.68 -11.78 -12.05
C SER A 92 32.83 -12.49 -11.33
N PHE A 93 32.63 -12.88 -10.08
CA PHE A 93 33.64 -13.57 -9.29
C PHE A 93 33.85 -15.03 -9.72
N ARG A 94 32.87 -15.62 -10.38
CA ARG A 94 32.99 -17.00 -10.87
C ARG A 94 33.70 -17.11 -12.22
N ALA A 95 33.72 -16.03 -12.93
CA ALA A 95 34.41 -16.00 -14.22
C ALA A 95 35.91 -15.86 -14.04
#